data_0278ab6f126d99dbcb9cc9d2356309b1
#
_entry.id   0278ab6f126d99dbcb9cc9d2356309b1
#
_cell.length_a   1.000
_cell.length_b   1.000
_cell.length_c   1.000
_cell.angle_alpha   90.00
_cell.angle_beta   90.00
_cell.angle_gamma   90.00
#
_symmetry.space_group_name_H-M   'P 1'
#
loop_
_entity.id
_entity.type
_entity.pdbx_description
1 polymer ?
#
loop_
_entity_poly.entity_id
_entity_poly.type
_entity_poly.pdbx_seq_one_letter_code
_entity_poly.pdbx_strand_id
1 'polypeptide(L)'
;YPAHSEKEVELSATALAADRFISYSTWKWFDLHRNNSSQPVYRYLYSKLRPPLVDQNTVSALAGGTVRREGPAQTPPPAVGAPHACEIEYAMGNLHLVKEYAWTADDFKVSDTMLNYFTNFVKTYNPNGDKLPEWPAAKAGDSTPPVMIIDTNSRAEKAQNDARYLFLDKEYMK
;
A
#
# COMPACT_ATOMS: atom_id res chain seq x y z
N TYR A 1 2.75 -11.59 15.69
CA TYR A 1 2.77 -12.53 14.55
C TYR A 1 2.39 -13.95 15.02
N PRO A 2 1.21 -14.12 15.63
CA PRO A 2 0.77 -15.45 16.07
C PRO A 2 0.51 -16.35 14.86
N ALA A 3 0.79 -17.66 15.02
CA ALA A 3 0.52 -18.67 14.00
C ALA A 3 0.24 -20.01 14.68
N HIS A 4 -0.92 -20.60 14.39
CA HIS A 4 -1.40 -21.83 14.98
C HIS A 4 -1.63 -22.93 13.93
N SER A 5 -1.39 -22.63 12.65
CA SER A 5 -1.48 -23.56 11.51
C SER A 5 -0.40 -23.23 10.47
N GLU A 6 -0.07 -24.15 9.59
CA GLU A 6 0.91 -23.91 8.50
C GLU A 6 0.54 -22.69 7.64
N LYS A 7 -0.74 -22.54 7.32
CA LYS A 7 -1.22 -21.37 6.57
C LYS A 7 -1.01 -20.06 7.32
N GLU A 8 -1.23 -20.05 8.63
CA GLU A 8 -0.98 -18.87 9.46
C GLU A 8 0.50 -18.58 9.62
N VAL A 9 1.37 -19.61 9.64
CA VAL A 9 2.83 -19.45 9.62
C VAL A 9 3.27 -18.73 8.37
N GLU A 10 2.79 -19.12 7.19
CA GLU A 10 3.11 -18.48 5.92
C GLU A 10 2.65 -17.00 5.91
N LEU A 11 1.42 -16.72 6.32
CA LEU A 11 0.87 -15.36 6.38
C LEU A 11 1.63 -14.49 7.38
N SER A 12 1.94 -15.01 8.56
CA SER A 12 2.67 -14.29 9.61
C SER A 12 4.13 -14.04 9.22
N ALA A 13 4.78 -15.00 8.57
CA ALA A 13 6.14 -14.84 8.06
C ALA A 13 6.19 -13.78 6.95
N THR A 14 5.21 -13.81 6.02
CA THR A 14 5.08 -12.80 4.96
C THR A 14 4.83 -11.40 5.57
N ALA A 15 3.94 -11.30 6.56
CA ALA A 15 3.67 -10.04 7.24
C ALA A 15 4.92 -9.51 7.97
N LEU A 16 5.64 -10.38 8.69
CA LEU A 16 6.88 -9.99 9.38
C LEU A 16 7.96 -9.53 8.39
N ALA A 17 8.12 -10.23 7.27
CA ALA A 17 9.07 -9.86 6.22
C ALA A 17 8.73 -8.47 5.63
N ALA A 18 7.47 -8.24 5.28
CA ALA A 18 7.00 -6.94 4.77
C ALA A 18 7.17 -5.81 5.80
N ASP A 19 6.84 -6.09 7.05
CA ASP A 19 6.95 -5.10 8.14
C ASP A 19 8.42 -4.74 8.41
N ARG A 20 9.33 -5.69 8.40
CA ARG A 20 10.77 -5.46 8.54
C ARG A 20 11.41 -4.81 7.31
N PHE A 21 10.86 -5.06 6.12
CA PHE A 21 11.39 -4.50 4.88
C PHE A 21 11.12 -3.00 4.78
N ILE A 22 9.86 -2.57 4.95
CA ILE A 22 9.50 -1.16 4.72
C ILE A 22 8.35 -0.65 5.61
N SER A 23 7.37 -1.50 6.00
CA SER A 23 6.16 -0.99 6.62
C SER A 23 6.41 -0.38 7.99
N TYR A 24 7.29 -1.00 8.80
CA TYR A 24 7.66 -0.46 10.12
C TYR A 24 8.35 0.90 10.00
N SER A 25 9.35 1.05 9.14
CA SER A 25 10.07 2.32 8.99
C SER A 25 9.16 3.44 8.50
N THR A 26 8.25 3.14 7.57
CA THR A 26 7.23 4.08 7.10
C THR A 26 6.26 4.46 8.21
N TRP A 27 5.79 3.47 8.99
CA TRP A 27 4.95 3.72 10.17
C TRP A 27 5.67 4.55 11.23
N LYS A 28 6.95 4.25 11.52
CA LYS A 28 7.73 5.01 12.51
C LYS A 28 7.90 6.46 12.09
N TRP A 29 8.17 6.70 10.81
CA TRP A 29 8.25 8.05 10.27
C TRP A 29 6.91 8.78 10.38
N PHE A 30 5.82 8.14 10.00
CA PHE A 30 4.46 8.68 10.18
C PHE A 30 4.19 9.01 11.65
N ASP A 31 4.48 8.11 12.58
CA ASP A 31 4.21 8.28 14.01
C ASP A 31 5.02 9.42 14.61
N LEU A 32 6.30 9.52 14.30
CA LEU A 32 7.14 10.63 14.71
C LEU A 32 6.64 11.96 14.13
N HIS A 33 6.28 11.97 12.86
CA HIS A 33 5.83 13.21 12.22
C HIS A 33 4.52 13.72 12.81
N ARG A 34 3.50 12.88 12.97
CA ARG A 34 2.21 13.29 13.55
C ARG A 34 2.31 13.76 15.00
N ASN A 35 3.26 13.23 15.77
CA ASN A 35 3.42 13.58 17.19
C ASN A 35 4.33 14.83 17.41
N ASN A 36 5.13 15.22 16.43
CA ASN A 36 6.08 16.34 16.54
C ASN A 36 5.81 17.50 15.58
N SER A 37 4.80 17.37 14.70
CA SER A 37 4.42 18.42 13.77
C SER A 37 3.04 18.97 14.10
N SER A 38 2.84 20.27 13.87
CA SER A 38 1.52 20.91 13.88
C SER A 38 0.75 20.75 12.56
N GLN A 39 1.40 20.18 11.54
CA GLN A 39 0.78 20.01 10.22
C GLN A 39 -0.06 18.75 10.16
N PRO A 40 -1.13 18.72 9.36
CA PRO A 40 -1.91 17.52 9.11
C PRO A 40 -1.04 16.42 8.50
N VAL A 41 -1.18 15.20 9.00
CA VAL A 41 -0.47 14.04 8.48
C VAL A 41 -1.49 13.02 8.00
N TYR A 42 -1.31 12.54 6.79
CA TYR A 42 -2.19 11.59 6.13
C TYR A 42 -1.47 10.27 5.88
N ARG A 43 -2.15 9.17 6.16
CA ARG A 43 -1.60 7.81 5.98
C ARG A 43 -2.52 6.98 5.10
N TYR A 44 -1.95 6.24 4.17
CA TYR A 44 -2.71 5.29 3.36
C TYR A 44 -2.08 3.90 3.37
N LEU A 45 -2.90 2.93 3.03
CA LEU A 45 -2.51 1.58 2.65
C LEU A 45 -3.12 1.29 1.28
N TYR A 46 -2.27 1.11 0.28
CA TYR A 46 -2.71 0.63 -1.01
C TYR A 46 -2.96 -0.88 -0.94
N SER A 47 -4.15 -1.34 -1.31
CA SER A 47 -4.56 -2.74 -1.17
C SER A 47 -5.15 -3.34 -2.45
N LYS A 48 -5.23 -2.59 -3.55
CA LYS A 48 -5.70 -3.12 -4.83
C LYS A 48 -4.66 -4.07 -5.42
N LEU A 49 -5.06 -5.31 -5.62
CA LEU A 49 -4.24 -6.28 -6.36
C LEU A 49 -4.14 -5.85 -7.82
N ARG A 50 -2.94 -5.92 -8.37
CA ARG A 50 -2.75 -5.76 -9.81
C ARG A 50 -3.46 -6.88 -10.58
N PRO A 51 -4.00 -6.58 -11.78
CA PRO A 51 -4.49 -7.63 -12.67
C PRO A 51 -3.34 -8.51 -13.15
N PRO A 52 -3.64 -9.68 -13.75
CA PRO A 52 -2.59 -10.57 -14.27
C PRO A 52 -1.80 -9.90 -15.40
N LEU A 53 -0.56 -10.33 -15.55
CA LEU A 53 0.26 -9.99 -16.70
C LEU A 53 -0.30 -10.66 -17.97
N VAL A 54 -0.24 -9.95 -19.09
CA VAL A 54 -0.69 -10.46 -20.40
C VAL A 54 0.27 -11.47 -21.00
N ASP A 55 1.57 -11.40 -20.63
CA ASP A 55 2.61 -12.32 -21.07
C ASP A 55 3.12 -13.14 -19.85
N GLN A 56 3.02 -14.47 -19.94
CA GLN A 56 3.46 -15.42 -18.91
C GLN A 56 4.99 -15.45 -18.71
N ASN A 57 5.77 -14.92 -19.67
CA ASN A 57 7.21 -14.79 -19.55
C ASN A 57 7.67 -13.49 -18.90
N THR A 58 6.72 -12.68 -18.45
CA THR A 58 6.98 -11.41 -17.76
C THR A 58 6.62 -11.57 -16.28
N VAL A 59 7.40 -10.94 -15.40
CA VAL A 59 7.14 -10.90 -13.96
C VAL A 59 7.27 -9.46 -13.46
N SER A 60 6.52 -9.12 -12.40
CA SER A 60 6.64 -7.83 -11.74
C SER A 60 8.02 -7.69 -11.08
N ALA A 61 8.67 -6.55 -11.26
CA ALA A 61 9.90 -6.23 -10.56
C ALA A 61 9.59 -5.67 -9.16
N LEU A 62 10.46 -5.93 -8.18
CA LEU A 62 10.29 -5.51 -6.80
C LEU A 62 10.25 -3.98 -6.65
N ALA A 63 10.99 -3.28 -7.47
CA ALA A 63 11.08 -1.80 -7.45
C ALA A 63 10.07 -1.12 -8.40
N GLY A 64 9.04 -1.84 -8.85
CA GLY A 64 8.08 -1.40 -9.86
C GLY A 64 8.48 -1.79 -11.28
N GLY A 65 7.53 -1.70 -12.22
CA GLY A 65 7.70 -2.16 -13.60
C GLY A 65 7.68 -3.68 -13.74
N THR A 66 8.16 -4.16 -14.89
CA THR A 66 8.19 -5.58 -15.23
C THR A 66 9.55 -5.98 -15.81
N VAL A 67 9.91 -7.24 -15.66
CA VAL A 67 11.11 -7.84 -16.25
C VAL A 67 10.75 -9.12 -16.98
N ARG A 68 11.43 -9.40 -18.07
CA ARG A 68 11.26 -10.67 -18.79
C ARG A 68 11.96 -11.78 -18.02
N ARG A 69 11.27 -12.88 -17.85
CA ARG A 69 11.80 -14.09 -17.21
C ARG A 69 12.52 -14.94 -18.25
N GLU A 70 13.69 -15.42 -17.90
CA GLU A 70 14.37 -16.47 -18.63
C GLU A 70 13.95 -17.85 -18.11
N GLY A 71 13.73 -18.81 -19.00
CA GLY A 71 13.34 -20.17 -18.67
C GLY A 71 11.85 -20.49 -18.89
N PRO A 72 11.40 -21.70 -18.50
CA PRO A 72 10.02 -22.13 -18.72
C PRO A 72 9.04 -21.25 -17.95
N ALA A 73 7.90 -20.98 -18.58
CA ALA A 73 6.80 -20.24 -17.94
C ALA A 73 6.38 -20.94 -16.63
N GLN A 74 6.31 -20.18 -15.56
CA GLN A 74 5.79 -20.67 -14.28
C GLN A 74 4.59 -19.82 -13.89
N THR A 75 3.51 -20.45 -13.52
CA THR A 75 2.38 -19.72 -12.93
C THR A 75 2.81 -19.22 -11.53
N PRO A 76 2.88 -17.92 -11.29
CA PRO A 76 3.20 -17.44 -9.96
C PRO A 76 2.08 -17.83 -8.98
N PRO A 77 2.39 -18.06 -7.70
CA PRO A 77 1.37 -18.27 -6.70
C PRO A 77 0.42 -17.07 -6.66
N PRO A 78 -0.86 -17.29 -6.29
CA PRO A 78 -1.81 -16.20 -6.12
C PRO A 78 -1.25 -15.12 -5.17
N ALA A 79 -1.36 -13.86 -5.57
CA ALA A 79 -0.94 -12.76 -4.70
C ALA A 79 -1.84 -12.70 -3.46
N VAL A 80 -1.24 -12.68 -2.26
CA VAL A 80 -1.96 -12.56 -0.99
C VAL A 80 -2.17 -11.11 -0.56
N GLY A 81 -1.62 -10.15 -1.29
CA GLY A 81 -1.73 -8.71 -1.03
C GLY A 81 -1.07 -7.89 -2.13
N ALA A 82 -1.19 -6.58 -2.03
CA ALA A 82 -0.54 -5.64 -2.93
C ALA A 82 0.96 -5.58 -2.61
N PRO A 83 1.87 -5.96 -3.53
CA PRO A 83 3.30 -5.91 -3.30
C PRO A 83 3.80 -4.45 -3.28
N HIS A 84 4.99 -4.24 -2.69
CA HIS A 84 5.66 -2.94 -2.71
C HIS A 84 5.78 -2.38 -4.13
N ALA A 85 5.60 -1.07 -4.27
CA ALA A 85 5.69 -0.31 -5.54
C ALA A 85 4.63 -0.65 -6.61
N CYS A 86 3.61 -1.45 -6.27
CA CYS A 86 2.56 -1.79 -7.25
C CYS A 86 1.54 -0.65 -7.46
N GLU A 87 1.59 0.39 -6.64
CA GLU A 87 0.72 1.57 -6.76
C GLU A 87 1.27 2.66 -7.69
N ILE A 88 2.53 2.57 -8.11
CA ILE A 88 3.21 3.66 -8.82
C ILE A 88 2.44 4.08 -10.07
N GLU A 89 2.07 3.14 -10.92
CA GLU A 89 1.36 3.44 -12.17
C GLU A 89 -0.04 4.01 -11.89
N TYR A 90 -0.68 3.59 -10.80
CA TYR A 90 -1.97 4.15 -10.38
C TYR A 90 -1.81 5.58 -9.88
N ALA A 91 -0.82 5.85 -9.04
CA ALA A 91 -0.55 7.18 -8.50
C ALA A 91 -0.17 8.18 -9.58
N MET A 92 0.54 7.72 -10.61
CA MET A 92 0.97 8.54 -11.74
C MET A 92 -0.09 8.68 -12.84
N GLY A 93 -1.21 7.96 -12.76
CA GLY A 93 -2.29 8.00 -13.75
C GLY A 93 -1.87 7.49 -15.13
N ASN A 94 -0.88 6.63 -15.22
CA ASN A 94 -0.25 6.22 -16.48
C ASN A 94 -0.47 4.74 -16.84
N LEU A 95 -1.51 4.08 -16.29
CA LEU A 95 -1.84 2.68 -16.59
C LEU A 95 -1.89 2.39 -18.11
N HIS A 96 -2.40 3.34 -18.88
CA HIS A 96 -2.53 3.22 -20.34
C HIS A 96 -1.19 3.11 -21.08
N LEU A 97 -0.08 3.49 -20.46
CA LEU A 97 1.28 3.37 -20.99
C LEU A 97 1.92 2.01 -20.67
N VAL A 98 1.43 1.32 -19.65
CA VAL A 98 1.98 0.04 -19.18
C VAL A 98 1.09 -1.08 -19.70
N LYS A 99 1.48 -1.68 -20.83
CA LYS A 99 0.68 -2.66 -21.57
C LYS A 99 0.88 -4.11 -21.11
N GLU A 100 1.75 -4.31 -20.15
CA GLU A 100 2.13 -5.63 -19.61
C GLU A 100 1.04 -6.23 -18.72
N TYR A 101 0.11 -5.42 -18.22
CA TYR A 101 -1.00 -5.85 -17.36
C TYR A 101 -2.35 -5.79 -18.08
N ALA A 102 -3.24 -6.71 -17.74
CA ALA A 102 -4.62 -6.75 -18.23
C ALA A 102 -5.52 -5.78 -17.43
N TRP A 103 -5.26 -4.47 -17.55
CA TRP A 103 -6.00 -3.44 -16.82
C TRP A 103 -7.50 -3.52 -17.00
N THR A 104 -8.23 -3.38 -15.91
CA THR A 104 -9.70 -3.42 -15.84
C THR A 104 -10.28 -2.02 -15.56
N ALA A 105 -11.59 -1.85 -15.70
CA ALA A 105 -12.26 -0.61 -15.33
C ALA A 105 -12.04 -0.23 -13.86
N ASP A 106 -11.97 -1.22 -12.96
CA ASP A 106 -11.67 -1.00 -11.55
C ASP A 106 -10.26 -0.44 -11.33
N ASP A 107 -9.28 -0.88 -12.14
CA ASP A 107 -7.92 -0.36 -12.05
C ASP A 107 -7.86 1.11 -12.44
N PHE A 108 -8.53 1.50 -13.52
CA PHE A 108 -8.65 2.91 -13.92
C PHE A 108 -9.37 3.75 -12.87
N LYS A 109 -10.45 3.24 -12.27
CA LYS A 109 -11.16 3.92 -11.18
C LYS A 109 -10.24 4.17 -9.98
N VAL A 110 -9.45 3.18 -9.56
CA VAL A 110 -8.51 3.33 -8.45
C VAL A 110 -7.40 4.31 -8.81
N SER A 111 -6.89 4.25 -10.04
CA SER A 111 -5.90 5.20 -10.54
C SER A 111 -6.41 6.64 -10.50
N ASP A 112 -7.63 6.89 -11.00
CA ASP A 112 -8.26 8.21 -10.96
C ASP A 112 -8.42 8.71 -9.52
N THR A 113 -8.86 7.84 -8.62
CA THR A 113 -9.02 8.16 -7.19
C THR A 113 -7.69 8.57 -6.56
N MET A 114 -6.65 7.78 -6.78
CA MET A 114 -5.32 8.01 -6.22
C MET A 114 -4.67 9.28 -6.80
N LEU A 115 -4.76 9.46 -8.12
CA LEU A 115 -4.26 10.65 -8.80
C LEU A 115 -4.92 11.92 -8.28
N ASN A 116 -6.24 11.90 -8.05
CA ASN A 116 -6.97 13.04 -7.52
C ASN A 116 -6.54 13.36 -6.08
N TYR A 117 -6.41 12.36 -5.18
CA TYR A 117 -5.89 12.57 -3.84
C TYR A 117 -4.50 13.22 -3.86
N PHE A 118 -3.59 12.69 -4.66
CA PHE A 118 -2.22 13.19 -4.71
C PHE A 118 -2.15 14.59 -5.34
N THR A 119 -2.93 14.83 -6.39
CA THR A 119 -3.02 16.16 -7.01
C THR A 119 -3.57 17.21 -6.04
N ASN A 120 -4.62 16.88 -5.27
CA ASN A 120 -5.17 17.77 -4.27
C ASN A 120 -4.13 18.06 -3.19
N PHE A 121 -3.48 17.02 -2.67
CA PHE A 121 -2.46 17.17 -1.63
C PHE A 121 -1.29 18.04 -2.10
N VAL A 122 -0.78 17.83 -3.30
CA VAL A 122 0.31 18.65 -3.88
C VAL A 122 -0.09 20.12 -4.02
N LYS A 123 -1.37 20.40 -4.35
CA LYS A 123 -1.86 21.77 -4.54
C LYS A 123 -2.21 22.48 -3.25
N THR A 124 -2.74 21.75 -2.26
CA THR A 124 -3.41 22.36 -1.11
C THR A 124 -2.96 21.81 0.24
N TYR A 125 -2.06 20.84 0.28
CA TYR A 125 -1.67 20.06 1.47
C TYR A 125 -2.82 19.27 2.11
N ASN A 126 -3.93 19.13 1.39
CA ASN A 126 -5.10 18.35 1.78
C ASN A 126 -5.50 17.42 0.64
N PRO A 127 -5.51 16.08 0.85
CA PRO A 127 -5.87 15.15 -0.22
C PRO A 127 -7.35 15.17 -0.59
N ASN A 128 -8.21 15.70 0.29
CA ASN A 128 -9.65 15.67 0.12
C ASN A 128 -10.13 16.57 -1.02
N GLY A 129 -11.24 16.20 -1.63
CA GLY A 129 -11.89 16.93 -2.72
C GLY A 129 -13.22 16.34 -3.09
N ASP A 130 -13.94 17.00 -3.99
CA ASP A 130 -15.26 16.59 -4.43
C ASP A 130 -15.24 15.16 -4.97
N LYS A 131 -16.26 14.38 -4.61
CA LYS A 131 -16.49 13.00 -5.04
C LYS A 131 -15.42 11.98 -4.60
N LEU A 132 -14.47 12.38 -3.75
CA LEU A 132 -13.55 11.46 -3.12
C LEU A 132 -14.07 11.04 -1.73
N PRO A 133 -13.86 9.80 -1.29
CA PRO A 133 -14.06 9.41 0.10
C PRO A 133 -13.22 10.30 1.03
N GLU A 134 -13.76 10.69 2.17
CA GLU A 134 -13.04 11.52 3.12
C GLU A 134 -11.79 10.80 3.64
N TRP A 135 -10.63 11.45 3.50
CA TRP A 135 -9.36 11.01 4.05
C TRP A 135 -9.02 11.84 5.29
N PRO A 136 -9.31 11.36 6.50
CA PRO A 136 -9.07 12.13 7.72
C PRO A 136 -7.57 12.20 8.03
N ALA A 137 -7.14 13.37 8.53
CA ALA A 137 -5.80 13.54 9.04
C ALA A 137 -5.64 12.80 10.38
N ALA A 138 -4.48 12.20 10.59
CA ALA A 138 -4.10 11.62 11.87
C ALA A 138 -3.77 12.72 12.88
N LYS A 139 -4.18 12.51 14.15
CA LYS A 139 -3.93 13.42 15.25
C LYS A 139 -2.77 12.93 16.11
N ALA A 140 -2.06 13.86 16.73
CA ALA A 140 -1.07 13.53 17.76
C ALA A 140 -1.73 12.76 18.91
N GLY A 141 -1.05 11.73 19.42
CA GLY A 141 -1.52 10.92 20.55
C GLY A 141 -2.70 9.99 20.27
N ASP A 142 -3.25 9.95 19.04
CA ASP A 142 -4.31 9.01 18.70
C ASP A 142 -3.78 7.57 18.77
N SER A 143 -4.41 6.74 19.61
CA SER A 143 -4.04 5.33 19.77
C SER A 143 -4.43 4.45 18.58
N THR A 144 -5.38 4.89 17.78
CA THR A 144 -5.87 4.21 16.58
C THR A 144 -6.03 5.21 15.43
N PRO A 145 -4.91 5.75 14.91
CA PRO A 145 -4.98 6.78 13.86
C PRO A 145 -5.67 6.23 12.60
N PRO A 146 -6.37 7.11 11.86
CA PRO A 146 -7.00 6.70 10.63
C PRO A 146 -5.97 6.30 9.57
N VAL A 147 -6.35 5.36 8.73
CA VAL A 147 -5.62 4.97 7.52
C VAL A 147 -6.61 4.94 6.35
N MET A 148 -6.26 5.58 5.25
CA MET A 148 -7.01 5.48 4.01
C MET A 148 -6.65 4.17 3.31
N ILE A 149 -7.60 3.27 3.18
CA ILE A 149 -7.45 2.08 2.35
C ILE A 149 -7.75 2.48 0.92
N ILE A 150 -6.77 2.35 0.04
CA ILE A 150 -6.92 2.66 -1.39
C ILE A 150 -7.09 1.36 -2.16
N ASP A 151 -8.31 1.11 -2.58
CA ASP A 151 -8.74 -0.02 -3.40
C ASP A 151 -9.97 0.37 -4.25
N THR A 152 -10.64 -0.58 -4.87
CA THR A 152 -11.86 -0.33 -5.67
C THR A 152 -12.97 0.37 -4.86
N ASN A 153 -12.98 0.19 -3.54
CA ASN A 153 -13.90 0.84 -2.59
C ASN A 153 -13.11 1.59 -1.52
N SER A 154 -12.32 2.57 -1.97
CA SER A 154 -11.47 3.39 -1.09
C SER A 154 -12.26 3.98 0.07
N ARG A 155 -11.69 3.87 1.29
CA ARG A 155 -12.35 4.27 2.54
C ARG A 155 -11.34 4.48 3.67
N ALA A 156 -11.68 5.33 4.62
CA ALA A 156 -10.90 5.46 5.84
C ALA A 156 -11.29 4.39 6.86
N GLU A 157 -10.29 3.76 7.47
CA GLU A 157 -10.44 2.78 8.55
C GLU A 157 -9.53 3.12 9.74
N LYS A 158 -9.77 2.50 10.88
CA LYS A 158 -8.81 2.52 11.99
C LYS A 158 -7.61 1.64 11.65
N ALA A 159 -6.41 2.09 11.97
CA ALA A 159 -5.19 1.32 11.75
C ALA A 159 -5.26 -0.02 12.51
N GLN A 160 -5.10 -1.13 11.80
CA GLN A 160 -5.21 -2.48 12.36
C GLN A 160 -3.84 -3.15 12.60
N ASN A 161 -2.79 -2.68 11.93
CA ASN A 161 -1.46 -3.30 11.97
C ASN A 161 -0.51 -2.66 13.00
N ASP A 162 -0.92 -1.59 13.66
CA ASP A 162 -0.04 -0.80 14.54
C ASP A 162 0.51 -1.60 15.72
N ALA A 163 -0.22 -2.62 16.20
CA ALA A 163 0.29 -3.52 17.25
C ALA A 163 1.57 -4.27 16.83
N ARG A 164 1.71 -4.64 15.54
CA ARG A 164 2.91 -5.29 15.00
C ARG A 164 4.08 -4.31 14.93
N TYR A 165 3.82 -3.07 14.54
CA TYR A 165 4.85 -2.02 14.47
C TYR A 165 5.32 -1.61 15.87
N LEU A 166 4.42 -1.51 16.84
CA LEU A 166 4.77 -1.28 18.24
C LEU A 166 5.62 -2.41 18.83
N PHE A 167 5.35 -3.65 18.44
CA PHE A 167 6.20 -4.78 18.80
C PHE A 167 7.61 -4.62 18.22
N LEU A 168 7.73 -4.34 16.93
CA LEU A 168 9.03 -4.13 16.29
C LEU A 168 9.77 -2.92 16.87
N ASP A 169 9.07 -1.85 17.20
CA ASP A 169 9.65 -0.66 17.83
C ASP A 169 10.33 -1.02 19.16
N LYS A 170 9.68 -1.83 20.00
CA LYS A 170 10.26 -2.32 21.25
C LYS A 170 11.49 -3.21 21.03
N GLU A 171 11.50 -4.01 19.97
CA GLU A 171 12.64 -4.90 19.67
C GLU A 171 13.84 -4.12 19.13
N TYR A 172 13.62 -3.07 18.34
CA TYR A 172 14.70 -2.27 17.75
C TYR A 172 15.25 -1.19 18.66
N MET A 173 14.53 -0.81 19.71
CA MET A 173 14.93 0.22 20.67
C MET A 173 15.60 -0.35 21.93
N LYS A 174 15.89 -1.66 21.97
CA LYS A 174 16.70 -2.32 22.98
C LYS A 174 18.18 -2.09 22.69
#